data_77b13fca8bf8fe157b377d05ee5d4d74
#
_entry.id   77b13fca8bf8fe157b377d05ee5d4d74
#
_cell.length_a   1.000
_cell.length_b   1.000
_cell.length_c   1.000
_cell.angle_alpha   90.00
_cell.angle_beta   90.00
_cell.angle_gamma   90.00
#
_symmetry.space_group_name_H-M   'P 1'
#
loop_
_entity.id
_entity.type
_entity.pdbx_description
1 polymer ?
#
loop_
_entity_poly.entity_id
_entity_poly.type
_entity_poly.pdbx_seq_one_letter_code
_entity_poly.pdbx_strand_id
1 'polypeptide(L)'
;TPKVVVREGDHVNAGDALFANKACPDVKFASPVSGIVTAIERGERRKVLCVKVKADAVQTSTDFGKKNVETMDGAAVKQALLEAGLFGYINQLPYAVSTTPDTTPKAIFVSALRDMPLAGDFEVELAGNEEAFQAGLTALSKIAKTYLGVGVDQQSAALSNAKNVELNVFDGPCPAGNVGVQVNNIDPVNKGEVVWTVDPSAVIFFGRLFLTGKVNLHKVIAVAGSEIKTPGYADVLVGTPLSAIVGEQLKQTEHVRLIEGNPLTGKKTTQEAYLGGHTSEITAIPEGDDNEEMLGWIMPRTNDFS
;
A
#
# COMPACT_ATOMS: atom_id res chain seq x y z
N THR A 1 13.62 -7.42 -9.34
CA THR A 1 12.99 -8.36 -10.29
C THR A 1 12.37 -9.50 -9.50
N PRO A 2 11.09 -9.82 -9.69
CA PRO A 2 10.44 -10.93 -9.00
C PRO A 2 10.92 -12.28 -9.56
N LYS A 3 10.99 -13.28 -8.67
CA LYS A 3 11.15 -14.69 -8.99
C LYS A 3 9.86 -15.40 -8.61
N VAL A 4 9.12 -15.92 -9.57
CA VAL A 4 7.90 -16.68 -9.33
C VAL A 4 8.27 -18.00 -8.67
N VAL A 5 7.52 -18.41 -7.64
CA VAL A 5 7.75 -19.65 -6.86
C VAL A 5 6.62 -20.66 -7.05
N VAL A 6 5.59 -20.32 -7.84
CA VAL A 6 4.46 -21.18 -8.20
C VAL A 6 4.43 -21.46 -9.69
N ARG A 7 3.61 -22.42 -10.11
CA ARG A 7 3.35 -22.79 -11.51
C ARG A 7 1.87 -22.64 -11.83
N GLU A 8 1.54 -22.48 -13.10
CA GLU A 8 0.16 -22.56 -13.56
C GLU A 8 -0.42 -23.95 -13.23
N GLY A 9 -1.62 -23.96 -12.69
CA GLY A 9 -2.29 -25.15 -12.18
C GLY A 9 -2.07 -25.42 -10.68
N ASP A 10 -1.10 -24.79 -10.03
CA ASP A 10 -0.91 -24.95 -8.59
C ASP A 10 -2.09 -24.36 -7.81
N HIS A 11 -2.53 -25.06 -6.76
CA HIS A 11 -3.45 -24.51 -5.77
C HIS A 11 -2.63 -23.83 -4.66
N VAL A 12 -3.05 -22.63 -4.26
CA VAL A 12 -2.44 -21.86 -3.18
C VAL A 12 -3.49 -21.46 -2.14
N ASN A 13 -3.07 -21.32 -0.90
CA ASN A 13 -3.88 -20.70 0.16
C ASN A 13 -3.58 -19.19 0.26
N ALA A 14 -4.50 -18.44 0.85
CA ALA A 14 -4.19 -17.07 1.25
C ALA A 14 -3.01 -17.08 2.23
N GLY A 15 -1.96 -16.32 1.94
CA GLY A 15 -0.71 -16.32 2.71
C GLY A 15 0.43 -17.14 2.09
N ASP A 16 0.15 -18.05 1.15
CA ASP A 16 1.20 -18.76 0.43
C ASP A 16 1.97 -17.81 -0.49
N ALA A 17 3.27 -18.03 -0.63
CA ALA A 17 4.10 -17.18 -1.48
C ALA A 17 3.81 -17.41 -2.97
N LEU A 18 3.54 -16.35 -3.73
CA LEU A 18 3.42 -16.39 -5.19
C LEU A 18 4.75 -16.10 -5.87
N PHE A 19 5.49 -15.16 -5.35
CA PHE A 19 6.81 -14.79 -5.85
C PHE A 19 7.69 -14.24 -4.73
N ALA A 20 8.98 -14.14 -5.00
CA ALA A 20 9.98 -13.63 -4.09
C ALA A 20 10.85 -12.57 -4.79
N ASN A 21 11.57 -11.78 -4.01
CA ASN A 21 12.59 -10.89 -4.53
C ASN A 21 13.77 -11.74 -5.05
N LYS A 22 14.15 -11.54 -6.31
CA LYS A 22 15.25 -12.32 -6.92
C LYS A 22 16.60 -12.12 -6.23
N ALA A 23 16.85 -10.90 -5.74
CA ALA A 23 18.10 -10.55 -5.06
C ALA A 23 18.12 -11.01 -3.58
N CYS A 24 16.94 -11.16 -2.96
CA CYS A 24 16.79 -11.62 -1.59
C CYS A 24 15.58 -12.59 -1.52
N PRO A 25 15.78 -13.89 -1.78
CA PRO A 25 14.69 -14.86 -1.89
C PRO A 25 13.86 -15.06 -0.62
N ASP A 26 14.38 -14.66 0.53
CA ASP A 26 13.65 -14.70 1.80
C ASP A 26 12.50 -13.68 1.84
N VAL A 27 12.61 -12.59 1.04
CA VAL A 27 11.53 -11.62 0.89
C VAL A 27 10.52 -12.14 -0.12
N LYS A 28 9.47 -12.74 0.39
CA LYS A 28 8.34 -13.33 -0.35
C LYS A 28 7.16 -12.38 -0.37
N PHE A 29 6.23 -12.65 -1.29
CA PHE A 29 4.98 -11.91 -1.43
C PHE A 29 3.83 -12.90 -1.42
N ALA A 30 2.93 -12.73 -0.46
CA ALA A 30 1.83 -13.63 -0.19
C ALA A 30 0.70 -13.50 -1.21
N SER A 31 0.03 -14.63 -1.48
CA SER A 31 -1.26 -14.63 -2.17
C SER A 31 -2.34 -13.99 -1.29
N PRO A 32 -3.13 -13.05 -1.83
CA PRO A 32 -4.25 -12.48 -1.10
C PRO A 32 -5.45 -13.42 -0.98
N VAL A 33 -5.51 -14.46 -1.80
CA VAL A 33 -6.64 -15.40 -1.87
C VAL A 33 -6.16 -16.85 -1.92
N SER A 34 -7.03 -17.78 -1.54
CA SER A 34 -6.86 -19.18 -1.95
C SER A 34 -7.47 -19.40 -3.32
N GLY A 35 -6.84 -20.26 -4.11
CA GLY A 35 -7.31 -20.58 -5.44
C GLY A 35 -6.26 -21.23 -6.33
N ILE A 36 -6.57 -21.35 -7.60
CA ILE A 36 -5.70 -21.95 -8.59
C ILE A 36 -4.98 -20.88 -9.38
N VAL A 37 -3.66 -20.99 -9.49
CA VAL A 37 -2.84 -20.15 -10.37
C VAL A 37 -3.22 -20.42 -11.83
N THR A 38 -3.84 -19.44 -12.47
CA THR A 38 -4.35 -19.60 -13.84
C THR A 38 -3.39 -19.09 -14.89
N ALA A 39 -2.57 -18.09 -14.57
CA ALA A 39 -1.61 -17.54 -15.51
C ALA A 39 -0.44 -16.85 -14.79
N ILE A 40 0.73 -16.89 -15.41
CA ILE A 40 1.91 -16.12 -15.05
C ILE A 40 2.23 -15.22 -16.24
N GLU A 41 1.72 -13.99 -16.21
CA GLU A 41 1.91 -13.05 -17.31
C GLU A 41 3.31 -12.48 -17.33
N ARG A 42 3.88 -12.44 -18.52
CA ARG A 42 5.23 -11.94 -18.74
C ARG A 42 5.23 -10.92 -19.88
N GLY A 43 5.87 -9.79 -19.64
CA GLY A 43 6.12 -8.77 -20.64
C GLY A 43 7.45 -8.99 -21.38
N GLU A 44 7.94 -7.93 -21.96
CA GLU A 44 9.21 -7.91 -22.68
C GLU A 44 10.35 -8.49 -21.83
N ARG A 45 11.28 -9.18 -22.50
CA ARG A 45 12.44 -9.83 -21.88
C ARG A 45 12.05 -10.79 -20.75
N ARG A 46 10.86 -11.41 -20.84
CA ARG A 46 10.31 -12.35 -19.84
C ARG A 46 10.13 -11.73 -18.45
N LYS A 47 10.04 -10.40 -18.33
CA LYS A 47 9.75 -9.73 -17.06
C LYS A 47 8.36 -10.19 -16.57
N VAL A 48 8.29 -10.71 -15.35
CA VAL A 48 7.00 -11.06 -14.72
C VAL A 48 6.21 -9.78 -14.48
N LEU A 49 4.99 -9.74 -15.00
CA LEU A 49 4.05 -8.64 -14.83
C LEU A 49 3.10 -8.94 -13.67
N CYS A 50 2.44 -10.09 -13.70
CA CYS A 50 1.57 -10.53 -12.62
C CYS A 50 1.47 -12.06 -12.56
N VAL A 51 0.96 -12.56 -11.43
CA VAL A 51 0.49 -13.92 -11.21
C VAL A 51 -1.00 -13.85 -10.97
N LYS A 52 -1.79 -14.52 -11.83
CA LYS A 52 -3.26 -14.55 -11.72
C LYS A 52 -3.70 -15.78 -10.96
N VAL A 53 -4.52 -15.58 -9.94
CA VAL A 53 -5.11 -16.66 -9.14
C VAL A 53 -6.63 -16.55 -9.28
N LYS A 54 -7.25 -17.64 -9.73
CA LYS A 54 -8.71 -17.76 -9.72
C LYS A 54 -9.12 -18.17 -8.30
N ALA A 55 -9.75 -17.27 -7.58
CA ALA A 55 -10.15 -17.46 -6.20
C ALA A 55 -11.15 -18.62 -6.04
N ASP A 56 -11.00 -19.39 -4.99
CA ASP A 56 -11.95 -20.41 -4.57
C ASP A 56 -13.23 -19.76 -4.02
N ALA A 57 -14.36 -20.45 -4.14
CA ALA A 57 -15.61 -20.02 -3.54
C ALA A 57 -15.55 -20.01 -2.00
N VAL A 58 -14.82 -20.98 -1.42
CA VAL A 58 -14.54 -21.04 0.01
C VAL A 58 -13.05 -20.81 0.22
N GLN A 59 -12.72 -19.70 0.87
CA GLN A 59 -11.34 -19.30 1.08
C GLN A 59 -10.67 -20.09 2.20
N THR A 60 -9.46 -20.54 1.94
CA THR A 60 -8.57 -21.16 2.91
C THR A 60 -7.32 -20.32 3.12
N SER A 61 -6.75 -20.37 4.32
CA SER A 61 -5.58 -19.57 4.67
C SER A 61 -4.53 -20.44 5.31
N THR A 62 -3.27 -20.16 5.01
CA THR A 62 -2.14 -20.71 5.76
C THR A 62 -2.14 -20.12 7.16
N ASP A 63 -2.02 -20.97 8.16
CA ASP A 63 -1.97 -20.57 9.55
C ASP A 63 -0.51 -20.45 10.02
N PHE A 64 -0.08 -19.25 10.29
CA PHE A 64 1.25 -18.93 10.82
C PHE A 64 1.28 -18.92 12.36
N GLY A 65 0.14 -19.13 13.01
CA GLY A 65 -0.03 -19.07 14.45
C GLY A 65 -0.14 -17.64 14.99
N LYS A 66 -1.05 -17.46 15.93
CA LYS A 66 -1.18 -16.19 16.69
C LYS A 66 0.08 -15.97 17.52
N LYS A 67 0.54 -14.73 17.60
CA LYS A 67 1.72 -14.35 18.37
C LYS A 67 1.43 -13.09 19.18
N ASN A 68 1.88 -13.07 20.43
CA ASN A 68 1.78 -11.88 21.25
C ASN A 68 3.01 -10.97 20.96
N VAL A 69 2.77 -9.88 20.25
CA VAL A 69 3.82 -8.92 19.88
C VAL A 69 4.53 -8.29 21.06
N GLU A 70 3.88 -8.18 22.23
CA GLU A 70 4.48 -7.60 23.43
C GLU A 70 5.67 -8.43 23.95
N THR A 71 5.65 -9.73 23.73
CA THR A 71 6.69 -10.67 24.18
C THR A 71 7.74 -10.98 23.12
N MET A 72 7.58 -10.47 21.89
CA MET A 72 8.50 -10.71 20.78
C MET A 72 9.65 -9.72 20.77
N ASP A 73 10.81 -10.17 20.29
CA ASP A 73 11.92 -9.30 19.92
C ASP A 73 11.86 -8.92 18.42
N GLY A 74 12.71 -7.98 18.02
CA GLY A 74 12.73 -7.49 16.63
C GLY A 74 13.12 -8.56 15.62
N ALA A 75 13.95 -9.53 15.97
CA ALA A 75 14.35 -10.62 15.11
C ALA A 75 13.15 -11.57 14.84
N ALA A 76 12.40 -11.91 15.88
CA ALA A 76 11.20 -12.73 15.77
C ALA A 76 10.11 -12.04 14.96
N VAL A 77 9.93 -10.71 15.11
CA VAL A 77 8.99 -9.93 14.28
C VAL A 77 9.41 -9.96 12.81
N LYS A 78 10.67 -9.68 12.49
CA LYS A 78 11.17 -9.76 11.11
C LYS A 78 10.95 -11.14 10.49
N GLN A 79 11.28 -12.20 11.24
CA GLN A 79 11.11 -13.58 10.79
C GLN A 79 9.63 -13.91 10.50
N ALA A 80 8.71 -13.50 11.37
CA ALA A 80 7.29 -13.71 11.17
C ALA A 80 6.76 -13.00 9.91
N LEU A 81 7.19 -11.77 9.64
CA LEU A 81 6.83 -11.01 8.44
C LEU A 81 7.43 -11.65 7.17
N LEU A 82 8.65 -12.18 7.22
CA LEU A 82 9.27 -12.90 6.11
C LEU A 82 8.52 -14.19 5.79
N GLU A 83 8.20 -14.99 6.79
CA GLU A 83 7.47 -16.26 6.62
C GLU A 83 6.09 -16.04 6.01
N ALA A 84 5.37 -15.02 6.47
CA ALA A 84 4.04 -14.67 5.99
C ALA A 84 4.01 -13.92 4.64
N GLY A 85 5.17 -13.62 4.05
CA GLY A 85 5.24 -12.89 2.77
C GLY A 85 4.79 -11.43 2.87
N LEU A 86 4.92 -10.81 4.04
CA LEU A 86 4.53 -9.41 4.29
C LEU A 86 5.73 -8.45 4.40
N PHE A 87 6.93 -8.94 4.58
CA PHE A 87 8.13 -8.11 4.73
C PHE A 87 8.37 -7.18 3.53
N GLY A 88 7.96 -7.61 2.33
CA GLY A 88 8.07 -6.82 1.10
C GLY A 88 7.27 -5.52 1.07
N TYR A 89 6.37 -5.28 2.04
CA TYR A 89 5.66 -4.01 2.22
C TYR A 89 6.50 -2.92 2.90
N ILE A 90 7.70 -3.27 3.40
CA ILE A 90 8.62 -2.32 4.02
C ILE A 90 9.54 -1.77 2.94
N ASN A 91 9.62 -0.45 2.85
CA ASN A 91 10.55 0.26 1.98
C ASN A 91 11.64 0.94 2.80
N GLN A 92 12.72 1.34 2.14
CA GLN A 92 13.81 2.08 2.77
C GLN A 92 14.16 3.36 2.03
N LEU A 93 14.49 4.38 2.77
CA LEU A 93 15.08 5.62 2.27
C LEU A 93 16.58 5.62 2.55
N PRO A 94 17.40 6.34 1.75
CA PRO A 94 17.00 7.44 0.85
C PRO A 94 16.58 7.03 -0.57
N TYR A 95 16.73 5.78 -0.96
CA TYR A 95 16.51 5.38 -2.37
C TYR A 95 15.09 4.92 -2.69
N ALA A 96 14.16 4.91 -1.72
CA ALA A 96 12.77 4.47 -1.88
C ALA A 96 12.64 3.09 -2.55
N VAL A 97 13.45 2.14 -2.10
CA VAL A 97 13.45 0.75 -2.58
C VAL A 97 12.94 -0.19 -1.50
N SER A 98 12.51 -1.38 -1.90
CA SER A 98 12.19 -2.44 -0.93
C SER A 98 13.41 -2.77 -0.07
N THR A 99 13.22 -2.88 1.23
CA THR A 99 14.28 -3.24 2.15
C THR A 99 14.59 -4.74 2.13
N THR A 100 15.71 -5.11 2.73
CA THR A 100 16.13 -6.50 2.94
C THR A 100 16.32 -6.77 4.43
N PRO A 101 16.16 -8.02 4.90
CA PRO A 101 16.18 -8.34 6.32
C PRO A 101 17.54 -8.13 7.00
N ASP A 102 18.63 -8.08 6.24
CA ASP A 102 19.98 -7.79 6.69
C ASP A 102 20.26 -6.30 6.93
N THR A 103 19.36 -5.44 6.43
CA THR A 103 19.44 -3.99 6.66
C THR A 103 18.96 -3.66 8.08
N THR A 104 19.76 -2.86 8.80
CA THR A 104 19.37 -2.33 10.12
C THR A 104 18.93 -0.87 9.97
N PRO A 105 17.67 -0.54 10.19
CA PRO A 105 17.20 0.83 10.08
C PRO A 105 17.60 1.64 11.33
N LYS A 106 17.92 2.93 11.13
CA LYS A 106 18.03 3.92 12.20
C LYS A 106 16.71 4.12 12.92
N ALA A 107 15.63 4.19 12.14
CA ALA A 107 14.26 4.35 12.61
C ALA A 107 13.26 3.82 11.57
N ILE A 108 12.01 3.68 11.99
CA ILE A 108 10.89 3.31 11.12
C ILE A 108 9.87 4.45 11.14
N PHE A 109 9.37 4.85 9.97
CA PHE A 109 8.40 5.93 9.82
C PHE A 109 7.10 5.42 9.21
N VAL A 110 6.00 5.78 9.86
CA VAL A 110 4.64 5.54 9.38
C VAL A 110 3.94 6.89 9.27
N SER A 111 3.44 7.24 8.08
CA SER A 111 2.60 8.45 7.91
C SER A 111 1.14 8.04 7.79
N ALA A 112 0.32 8.42 8.77
CA ALA A 112 -1.13 8.28 8.72
C ALA A 112 -1.81 9.48 8.05
N LEU A 113 -1.07 10.56 7.76
CA LEU A 113 -1.56 11.72 7.04
C LEU A 113 -1.48 11.47 5.53
N ARG A 114 -2.63 11.53 4.87
CA ARG A 114 -2.77 11.48 3.41
C ARG A 114 -3.33 12.81 2.92
N ASP A 115 -2.46 13.70 2.48
CA ASP A 115 -2.80 15.08 2.11
C ASP A 115 -2.68 15.37 0.62
N MET A 116 -2.45 14.34 -0.20
CA MET A 116 -2.42 14.50 -1.65
C MET A 116 -3.83 14.76 -2.20
N PRO A 117 -3.97 15.51 -3.30
CA PRO A 117 -5.27 15.74 -3.92
C PRO A 117 -6.01 14.43 -4.21
N LEU A 118 -7.29 14.36 -3.83
CA LEU A 118 -8.16 13.20 -3.97
C LEU A 118 -7.72 11.94 -3.20
N ALA A 119 -6.74 12.05 -2.31
CA ALA A 119 -6.38 10.97 -1.41
C ALA A 119 -7.51 10.69 -0.40
N GLY A 120 -7.65 9.42 -0.03
CA GLY A 120 -8.59 9.02 1.01
C GLY A 120 -8.06 9.33 2.41
N ASP A 121 -8.97 9.63 3.32
CA ASP A 121 -8.63 9.75 4.74
C ASP A 121 -8.34 8.37 5.33
N PHE A 122 -7.17 8.23 5.94
CA PHE A 122 -6.77 6.99 6.59
C PHE A 122 -7.67 6.63 7.78
N GLU A 123 -8.29 7.59 8.45
CA GLU A 123 -9.19 7.32 9.57
C GLU A 123 -10.41 6.48 9.15
N VAL A 124 -10.83 6.55 7.87
CA VAL A 124 -11.89 5.69 7.32
C VAL A 124 -11.42 4.23 7.23
N GLU A 125 -10.18 3.99 6.80
CA GLU A 125 -9.60 2.65 6.77
C GLU A 125 -9.30 2.12 8.18
N LEU A 126 -8.90 3.01 9.09
CA LEU A 126 -8.57 2.69 10.47
C LEU A 126 -9.78 2.23 11.28
N ALA A 127 -10.97 2.75 10.96
CA ALA A 127 -12.20 2.41 11.66
C ALA A 127 -12.48 0.89 11.60
N GLY A 128 -12.52 0.25 12.78
CA GLY A 128 -12.66 -1.19 12.93
C GLY A 128 -11.34 -1.98 12.79
N ASN A 129 -10.21 -1.31 12.56
CA ASN A 129 -8.89 -1.90 12.47
C ASN A 129 -7.90 -1.37 13.53
N GLU A 130 -8.40 -0.67 14.53
CA GLU A 130 -7.60 0.04 15.54
C GLU A 130 -6.67 -0.91 16.31
N GLU A 131 -7.18 -2.08 16.70
CA GLU A 131 -6.40 -3.10 17.41
C GLU A 131 -5.28 -3.65 16.52
N ALA A 132 -5.59 -3.95 15.25
CA ALA A 132 -4.60 -4.44 14.29
C ALA A 132 -3.53 -3.38 14.00
N PHE A 133 -3.93 -2.13 13.85
CA PHE A 133 -3.01 -1.02 13.65
C PHE A 133 -2.04 -0.87 14.83
N GLN A 134 -2.57 -0.88 16.06
CA GLN A 134 -1.74 -0.81 17.26
C GLN A 134 -0.80 -2.02 17.39
N ALA A 135 -1.26 -3.23 17.12
CA ALA A 135 -0.41 -4.43 17.13
C ALA A 135 0.72 -4.33 16.09
N GLY A 136 0.42 -3.82 14.91
CA GLY A 136 1.42 -3.57 13.86
C GLY A 136 2.46 -2.52 14.26
N LEU A 137 2.03 -1.41 14.88
CA LEU A 137 2.94 -0.38 15.40
C LEU A 137 3.85 -0.96 16.49
N THR A 138 3.28 -1.73 17.42
CA THR A 138 4.06 -2.40 18.47
C THR A 138 5.08 -3.36 17.87
N ALA A 139 4.71 -4.14 16.87
CA ALA A 139 5.63 -5.03 16.17
C ALA A 139 6.81 -4.26 15.54
N LEU A 140 6.55 -3.17 14.85
CA LEU A 140 7.58 -2.32 14.26
C LEU A 140 8.51 -1.73 15.32
N SER A 141 7.97 -1.32 16.48
CA SER A 141 8.74 -0.77 17.60
C SER A 141 9.75 -1.76 18.20
N LYS A 142 9.52 -3.07 18.02
CA LYS A 142 10.48 -4.11 18.44
C LYS A 142 11.71 -4.18 17.52
N ILE A 143 11.57 -3.74 16.27
CA ILE A 143 12.68 -3.74 15.31
C ILE A 143 13.54 -2.49 15.47
N ALA A 144 12.92 -1.30 15.54
CA ALA A 144 13.62 -0.03 15.71
C ALA A 144 12.67 1.04 16.27
N LYS A 145 13.22 2.17 16.67
CA LYS A 145 12.44 3.34 17.07
C LYS A 145 11.46 3.69 15.93
N THR A 146 10.19 3.80 16.27
CA THR A 146 9.12 4.00 15.31
C THR A 146 8.46 5.36 15.54
N TYR A 147 8.34 6.14 14.47
CA TYR A 147 7.65 7.43 14.41
C TYR A 147 6.32 7.27 13.70
N LEU A 148 5.28 7.85 14.26
CA LEU A 148 3.95 7.95 13.64
C LEU A 148 3.66 9.42 13.35
N GLY A 149 3.53 9.76 12.06
CA GLY A 149 3.11 11.08 11.60
C GLY A 149 1.61 11.13 11.41
N VAL A 150 0.96 12.13 12.00
CA VAL A 150 -0.48 12.39 11.89
C VAL A 150 -0.72 13.84 11.52
N GLY A 151 -1.88 14.13 10.95
CA GLY A 151 -2.32 15.50 10.69
C GLY A 151 -3.01 16.12 11.91
N VAL A 152 -2.91 17.44 12.03
CA VAL A 152 -3.56 18.20 13.11
C VAL A 152 -5.08 18.02 13.15
N ASP A 153 -5.68 17.77 11.98
CA ASP A 153 -7.14 17.61 11.82
C ASP A 153 -7.61 16.15 12.05
N GLN A 154 -6.71 15.19 12.16
CA GLN A 154 -7.07 13.80 12.44
C GLN A 154 -7.47 13.63 13.91
N GLN A 155 -8.64 13.02 14.13
CA GLN A 155 -9.27 12.99 15.46
C GLN A 155 -9.36 11.58 16.07
N SER A 156 -8.96 10.54 15.34
CA SER A 156 -9.04 9.17 15.85
C SER A 156 -8.21 8.98 17.11
N ALA A 157 -8.86 8.47 18.15
CA ALA A 157 -8.17 8.10 19.39
C ALA A 157 -7.09 7.02 19.18
N ALA A 158 -7.24 6.17 18.16
CA ALA A 158 -6.24 5.17 17.82
C ALA A 158 -4.95 5.79 17.28
N LEU A 159 -5.01 6.99 16.68
CA LEU A 159 -3.84 7.75 16.26
C LEU A 159 -3.26 8.55 17.42
N SER A 160 -4.07 9.35 18.10
CA SER A 160 -3.62 10.26 19.17
C SER A 160 -3.12 9.54 20.42
N ASN A 161 -3.62 8.32 20.70
CA ASN A 161 -3.22 7.49 21.83
C ASN A 161 -2.37 6.28 21.43
N ALA A 162 -1.77 6.28 20.23
CA ALA A 162 -0.93 5.21 19.75
C ALA A 162 0.24 4.96 20.74
N LYS A 163 0.47 3.69 21.08
CA LYS A 163 1.49 3.28 22.04
C LYS A 163 2.72 2.74 21.33
N ASN A 164 3.85 2.75 22.03
CA ASN A 164 5.14 2.20 21.57
C ASN A 164 5.72 2.93 20.34
N VAL A 165 5.22 4.11 20.04
CA VAL A 165 5.69 4.96 18.94
C VAL A 165 5.85 6.40 19.42
N GLU A 166 6.68 7.16 18.74
CA GLU A 166 6.77 8.61 18.93
C GLU A 166 5.80 9.30 17.96
N LEU A 167 4.76 9.93 18.52
CA LEU A 167 3.74 10.63 17.77
C LEU A 167 4.25 12.01 17.35
N ASN A 168 4.11 12.33 16.08
CA ASN A 168 4.45 13.64 15.52
C ASN A 168 3.23 14.19 14.77
N VAL A 169 2.80 15.39 15.15
CA VAL A 169 1.66 16.07 14.54
C VAL A 169 2.15 17.05 13.50
N PHE A 170 1.61 16.98 12.30
CA PHE A 170 1.93 17.84 11.19
C PHE A 170 0.76 18.78 10.89
N ASP A 171 1.09 20.05 10.75
CA ASP A 171 0.20 21.11 10.29
C ASP A 171 0.87 21.81 9.11
N GLY A 172 0.21 21.85 7.97
CA GLY A 172 0.77 22.48 6.78
C GLY A 172 0.16 21.95 5.48
N PRO A 173 0.48 22.60 4.36
CA PRO A 173 -0.02 22.19 3.06
C PRO A 173 0.65 20.90 2.57
N CYS A 174 0.00 20.24 1.59
CA CYS A 174 0.63 19.19 0.83
C CYS A 174 2.02 19.63 0.32
N PRO A 175 3.08 18.83 0.50
CA PRO A 175 3.08 17.40 0.84
C PRO A 175 3.47 17.08 2.32
N ALA A 176 2.84 17.69 3.32
CA ALA A 176 3.14 17.40 4.73
C ALA A 176 2.93 15.89 5.08
N GLY A 177 2.02 15.21 4.41
CA GLY A 177 1.77 13.77 4.54
C GLY A 177 2.81 12.88 3.86
N ASN A 178 3.70 13.41 3.04
CA ASN A 178 4.75 12.62 2.43
C ASN A 178 5.76 12.16 3.48
N VAL A 179 5.93 10.85 3.60
CA VAL A 179 6.81 10.27 4.63
C VAL A 179 8.26 10.75 4.51
N GLY A 180 8.76 11.03 3.31
CA GLY A 180 10.10 11.59 3.12
C GLY A 180 10.25 13.01 3.67
N VAL A 181 9.18 13.82 3.58
CA VAL A 181 9.13 15.16 4.21
C VAL A 181 9.15 15.02 5.73
N GLN A 182 8.36 14.08 6.27
CA GLN A 182 8.32 13.80 7.70
C GLN A 182 9.68 13.32 8.22
N VAL A 183 10.32 12.39 7.51
CA VAL A 183 11.68 11.92 7.83
C VAL A 183 12.66 13.09 7.91
N ASN A 184 12.64 13.98 6.92
CA ASN A 184 13.56 15.12 6.88
C ASN A 184 13.35 16.11 8.04
N ASN A 185 12.12 16.25 8.53
CA ASN A 185 11.79 17.16 9.62
C ASN A 185 11.99 16.54 11.01
N ILE A 186 11.87 15.22 11.16
CA ILE A 186 11.96 14.53 12.46
C ILE A 186 13.38 14.03 12.72
N ASP A 187 13.90 13.21 11.82
CA ASP A 187 15.19 12.53 11.97
C ASP A 187 15.82 12.26 10.59
N PRO A 188 16.48 13.26 10.01
CA PRO A 188 17.03 13.19 8.66
C PRO A 188 18.00 12.03 8.46
N VAL A 189 17.96 11.45 7.25
CA VAL A 189 18.89 10.37 6.85
C VAL A 189 20.22 10.98 6.44
N ASN A 190 21.29 10.63 7.17
CA ASN A 190 22.64 11.04 6.86
C ASN A 190 23.36 9.99 6.00
N LYS A 191 24.56 10.35 5.53
CA LYS A 191 25.39 9.42 4.74
C LYS A 191 25.67 8.12 5.50
N GLY A 192 25.30 7.00 4.89
CA GLY A 192 25.48 5.66 5.47
C GLY A 192 24.34 5.21 6.37
N GLU A 193 23.37 6.06 6.67
CA GLU A 193 22.16 5.70 7.41
C GLU A 193 21.05 5.23 6.48
N VAL A 194 20.15 4.43 7.03
CA VAL A 194 18.93 3.94 6.37
C VAL A 194 17.78 4.07 7.36
N VAL A 195 16.64 4.53 6.89
CA VAL A 195 15.37 4.44 7.61
C VAL A 195 14.39 3.58 6.84
N TRP A 196 13.51 2.91 7.54
CA TRP A 196 12.41 2.18 6.91
C TRP A 196 11.14 3.01 6.92
N THR A 197 10.34 2.81 5.89
CA THR A 197 9.02 3.42 5.77
C THR A 197 7.98 2.33 5.54
N VAL A 198 6.85 2.45 6.22
CA VAL A 198 5.74 1.50 6.13
C VAL A 198 4.46 2.28 5.91
N ASP A 199 3.70 1.89 4.89
CA ASP A 199 2.36 2.43 4.66
C ASP A 199 1.44 2.03 5.82
N PRO A 200 0.55 2.90 6.33
CA PRO A 200 -0.31 2.59 7.45
C PRO A 200 -1.28 1.42 7.18
N SER A 201 -1.68 1.18 5.92
CA SER A 201 -2.43 -0.04 5.57
C SER A 201 -1.61 -1.31 5.79
N ALA A 202 -0.32 -1.27 5.47
CA ALA A 202 0.58 -2.40 5.72
C ALA A 202 0.78 -2.66 7.22
N VAL A 203 0.77 -1.62 8.04
CA VAL A 203 0.80 -1.76 9.52
C VAL A 203 -0.42 -2.56 9.99
N ILE A 204 -1.61 -2.30 9.43
CA ILE A 204 -2.83 -3.09 9.70
C ILE A 204 -2.61 -4.57 9.28
N PHE A 205 -2.03 -4.83 8.11
CA PHE A 205 -1.75 -6.19 7.66
C PHE A 205 -0.83 -6.94 8.63
N PHE A 206 0.21 -6.27 9.12
CA PHE A 206 1.13 -6.83 10.11
C PHE A 206 0.41 -7.16 11.42
N GLY A 207 -0.39 -6.23 11.91
CA GLY A 207 -1.16 -6.45 13.14
C GLY A 207 -2.14 -7.62 13.01
N ARG A 208 -2.85 -7.73 11.91
CA ARG A 208 -3.76 -8.85 11.65
C ARG A 208 -3.03 -10.20 11.66
N LEU A 209 -1.83 -10.27 11.10
CA LEU A 209 -0.99 -11.49 11.15
C LEU A 209 -0.75 -11.93 12.59
N PHE A 210 -0.32 -11.03 13.47
CA PHE A 210 -0.02 -11.38 14.86
C PHE A 210 -1.28 -11.73 15.65
N LEU A 211 -2.37 -10.99 15.45
CA LEU A 211 -3.63 -11.20 16.16
C LEU A 211 -4.37 -12.46 15.73
N THR A 212 -4.30 -12.81 14.45
CA THR A 212 -5.09 -13.93 13.89
C THR A 212 -4.26 -15.11 13.45
N GLY A 213 -2.96 -14.94 13.23
CA GLY A 213 -2.08 -15.93 12.62
C GLY A 213 -2.24 -16.09 11.12
N LYS A 214 -3.04 -15.24 10.47
CA LYS A 214 -3.37 -15.33 9.04
C LYS A 214 -3.07 -14.05 8.31
N VAL A 215 -2.72 -14.18 7.03
CA VAL A 215 -2.58 -13.03 6.12
C VAL A 215 -3.96 -12.58 5.65
N ASN A 216 -4.26 -11.31 5.87
CA ASN A 216 -5.47 -10.66 5.38
C ASN A 216 -5.09 -9.31 4.77
N LEU A 217 -5.18 -9.21 3.45
CA LEU A 217 -4.78 -8.04 2.65
C LEU A 217 -5.98 -7.19 2.20
N HIS A 218 -7.10 -7.27 2.91
CA HIS A 218 -8.20 -6.31 2.75
C HIS A 218 -7.79 -4.92 3.21
N LYS A 219 -8.15 -3.92 2.44
CA LYS A 219 -7.91 -2.51 2.74
C LYS A 219 -9.03 -1.64 2.21
N VAL A 220 -9.20 -0.47 2.79
CA VAL A 220 -10.13 0.55 2.30
C VAL A 220 -9.36 1.55 1.46
N ILE A 221 -9.82 1.77 0.23
CA ILE A 221 -9.25 2.74 -0.70
C ILE A 221 -10.26 3.81 -1.06
N ALA A 222 -9.79 5.01 -1.43
CA ALA A 222 -10.63 6.02 -2.03
C ALA A 222 -10.80 5.76 -3.53
N VAL A 223 -12.00 6.00 -4.03
CA VAL A 223 -12.31 6.03 -5.46
C VAL A 223 -12.86 7.41 -5.77
N ALA A 224 -12.11 8.22 -6.50
CA ALA A 224 -12.38 9.65 -6.66
C ALA A 224 -12.04 10.17 -8.06
N GLY A 225 -12.38 11.43 -8.30
CA GLY A 225 -12.14 12.12 -9.55
C GLY A 225 -13.42 12.50 -10.27
N SER A 226 -13.30 13.45 -11.21
CA SER A 226 -14.45 14.00 -11.93
C SER A 226 -15.17 12.98 -12.80
N GLU A 227 -14.47 11.92 -13.22
CA GLU A 227 -15.05 10.86 -14.07
C GLU A 227 -15.64 9.68 -13.27
N ILE A 228 -15.71 9.78 -11.96
CA ILE A 228 -16.40 8.82 -11.08
C ILE A 228 -17.83 9.31 -10.85
N LYS A 229 -18.82 8.42 -11.02
CA LYS A 229 -20.25 8.72 -10.80
C LYS A 229 -20.55 9.04 -9.35
N THR A 230 -20.04 8.20 -8.44
CA THR A 230 -20.24 8.33 -7.00
C THR A 230 -18.90 8.16 -6.30
N PRO A 231 -18.15 9.26 -6.08
CA PRO A 231 -16.91 9.21 -5.31
C PRO A 231 -17.16 8.69 -3.89
N GLY A 232 -16.21 7.91 -3.37
CA GLY A 232 -16.34 7.33 -2.04
C GLY A 232 -15.21 6.37 -1.70
N TYR A 233 -15.48 5.47 -0.76
CA TYR A 233 -14.53 4.47 -0.32
C TYR A 233 -15.00 3.06 -0.70
N ALA A 234 -14.05 2.19 -0.98
CA ALA A 234 -14.28 0.79 -1.27
C ALA A 234 -13.41 -0.11 -0.39
N ASP A 235 -14.02 -1.11 0.26
CA ASP A 235 -13.29 -2.19 0.91
C ASP A 235 -12.93 -3.23 -0.15
N VAL A 236 -11.64 -3.41 -0.36
CA VAL A 236 -11.11 -4.20 -1.47
C VAL A 236 -9.94 -5.06 -1.01
N LEU A 237 -9.70 -6.13 -1.73
CA LEU A 237 -8.55 -6.98 -1.54
C LEU A 237 -7.41 -6.56 -2.47
N VAL A 238 -6.19 -6.52 -1.98
CA VAL A 238 -5.00 -6.34 -2.84
C VAL A 238 -5.04 -7.37 -3.98
N GLY A 239 -4.78 -6.91 -5.19
CA GLY A 239 -4.85 -7.75 -6.39
C GLY A 239 -6.23 -7.85 -7.03
N THR A 240 -7.26 -7.17 -6.52
CA THR A 240 -8.56 -7.09 -7.17
C THR A 240 -8.44 -6.42 -8.55
N PRO A 241 -9.07 -6.94 -9.61
CA PRO A 241 -9.11 -6.26 -10.91
C PRO A 241 -9.72 -4.87 -10.78
N LEU A 242 -9.09 -3.86 -11.40
CA LEU A 242 -9.61 -2.48 -11.32
C LEU A 242 -10.99 -2.35 -11.97
N SER A 243 -11.30 -3.16 -12.99
CA SER A 243 -12.64 -3.21 -13.59
C SER A 243 -13.74 -3.56 -12.57
N ALA A 244 -13.44 -4.39 -11.58
CA ALA A 244 -14.40 -4.72 -10.52
C ALA A 244 -14.59 -3.57 -9.51
N ILE A 245 -13.61 -2.68 -9.40
CA ILE A 245 -13.65 -1.54 -8.47
C ILE A 245 -14.33 -0.33 -9.13
N VAL A 246 -13.92 0.01 -10.36
CA VAL A 246 -14.32 1.27 -11.00
C VAL A 246 -15.17 1.09 -12.24
N GLY A 247 -15.29 -0.12 -12.82
CA GLY A 247 -15.92 -0.32 -14.13
C GLY A 247 -17.32 0.26 -14.24
N GLU A 248 -18.18 0.02 -13.25
CA GLU A 248 -19.54 0.54 -13.21
C GLU A 248 -19.61 1.99 -12.69
N GLN A 249 -18.54 2.47 -12.06
CA GLN A 249 -18.46 3.80 -11.47
C GLN A 249 -17.97 4.87 -12.47
N LEU A 250 -17.39 4.48 -13.58
CA LEU A 250 -16.94 5.43 -14.61
C LEU A 250 -18.14 6.05 -15.30
N LYS A 251 -18.11 7.38 -15.50
CA LYS A 251 -19.13 8.12 -16.29
C LYS A 251 -19.07 7.77 -17.75
N GLN A 252 -17.86 7.55 -18.25
CA GLN A 252 -17.56 7.15 -19.63
C GLN A 252 -16.32 6.24 -19.63
N THR A 253 -16.13 5.50 -20.71
CA THR A 253 -14.98 4.56 -20.85
C THR A 253 -13.89 5.10 -21.77
N GLU A 254 -14.22 6.06 -22.62
CA GLU A 254 -13.30 6.73 -23.54
C GLU A 254 -12.92 8.10 -22.97
N HIS A 255 -11.76 8.62 -23.35
CA HIS A 255 -11.24 9.93 -22.92
C HIS A 255 -11.08 10.07 -21.40
N VAL A 256 -10.90 8.95 -20.69
CA VAL A 256 -10.68 8.90 -19.24
C VAL A 256 -9.26 8.46 -18.93
N ARG A 257 -8.61 9.24 -18.10
CA ARG A 257 -7.34 8.85 -17.48
C ARG A 257 -7.62 8.19 -16.14
N LEU A 258 -7.42 6.86 -16.10
CA LEU A 258 -7.45 6.10 -14.85
C LEU A 258 -6.05 6.10 -14.23
N ILE A 259 -5.97 6.43 -12.94
CA ILE A 259 -4.71 6.59 -12.20
C ILE A 259 -4.77 5.71 -10.96
N GLU A 260 -3.78 4.87 -10.80
CA GLU A 260 -3.49 4.17 -9.56
C GLU A 260 -2.69 5.12 -8.66
N GLY A 261 -3.36 5.67 -7.63
CA GLY A 261 -2.88 6.76 -6.81
C GLY A 261 -3.57 8.10 -7.12
N ASN A 262 -2.95 9.19 -6.68
CA ASN A 262 -3.44 10.57 -6.83
C ASN A 262 -3.02 11.18 -8.19
N PRO A 263 -3.64 12.32 -8.59
CA PRO A 263 -3.36 12.94 -9.89
C PRO A 263 -1.92 13.45 -10.06
N LEU A 264 -1.19 13.75 -8.99
CA LEU A 264 0.13 14.36 -9.05
C LEU A 264 1.27 13.35 -9.14
N THR A 265 1.17 12.24 -8.40
CA THR A 265 2.27 11.26 -8.29
C THR A 265 1.85 9.84 -8.65
N GLY A 266 0.57 9.61 -8.93
CA GLY A 266 0.04 8.31 -9.29
C GLY A 266 0.49 7.85 -10.68
N LYS A 267 0.23 6.60 -10.98
CA LYS A 267 0.60 5.97 -12.23
C LYS A 267 -0.63 5.77 -13.10
N LYS A 268 -0.57 6.19 -14.37
CA LYS A 268 -1.61 5.85 -15.35
C LYS A 268 -1.77 4.33 -15.45
N THR A 269 -3.01 3.89 -15.41
CA THR A 269 -3.39 2.47 -15.42
C THR A 269 -4.58 2.23 -16.36
N THR A 270 -5.05 1.01 -16.43
CA THR A 270 -6.23 0.62 -17.20
C THR A 270 -7.15 -0.25 -16.37
N GLN A 271 -8.39 -0.47 -16.83
CA GLN A 271 -9.35 -1.31 -16.12
C GLN A 271 -8.92 -2.79 -16.02
N GLU A 272 -8.07 -3.25 -16.93
CA GLU A 272 -7.53 -4.62 -16.97
C GLU A 272 -6.40 -4.84 -15.97
N ALA A 273 -5.89 -3.78 -15.35
CA ALA A 273 -4.88 -3.87 -14.33
C ALA A 273 -5.45 -4.34 -12.98
N TYR A 274 -4.58 -4.60 -12.04
CA TYR A 274 -4.91 -5.11 -10.71
C TYR A 274 -4.43 -4.14 -9.64
N LEU A 275 -5.20 -4.03 -8.56
CA LEU A 275 -4.88 -3.15 -7.43
C LEU A 275 -3.54 -3.51 -6.79
N GLY A 276 -2.61 -2.56 -6.77
CA GLY A 276 -1.31 -2.72 -6.13
C GLY A 276 -1.38 -2.70 -4.60
N GLY A 277 -0.43 -3.37 -3.94
CA GLY A 277 -0.39 -3.47 -2.48
C GLY A 277 -0.19 -2.13 -1.75
N HIS A 278 0.47 -1.17 -2.40
CA HIS A 278 0.73 0.17 -1.85
C HIS A 278 -0.29 1.23 -2.27
N THR A 279 -1.28 0.86 -3.09
CA THR A 279 -2.27 1.81 -3.61
C THR A 279 -3.33 2.09 -2.57
N SER A 280 -3.57 3.37 -2.26
CA SER A 280 -4.58 3.82 -1.30
C SER A 280 -5.76 4.56 -1.95
N GLU A 281 -5.62 4.94 -3.22
CA GLU A 281 -6.69 5.56 -4.00
C GLU A 281 -6.62 5.20 -5.48
N ILE A 282 -7.78 5.24 -6.13
CA ILE A 282 -7.92 5.17 -7.58
C ILE A 282 -8.60 6.46 -8.03
N THR A 283 -7.96 7.16 -8.97
CA THR A 283 -8.45 8.44 -9.49
C THR A 283 -8.84 8.30 -10.95
N ALA A 284 -10.01 8.82 -11.33
CA ALA A 284 -10.44 8.94 -12.72
C ALA A 284 -10.74 10.40 -13.07
N ILE A 285 -10.01 10.92 -14.05
CA ILE A 285 -10.12 12.29 -14.55
C ILE A 285 -10.18 12.28 -16.09
N PRO A 286 -10.57 13.38 -16.77
CA PRO A 286 -10.49 13.45 -18.21
C PRO A 286 -9.06 13.21 -18.71
N GLU A 287 -8.92 12.51 -19.84
CA GLU A 287 -7.59 12.28 -20.46
C GLU A 287 -6.99 13.58 -21.01
N GLY A 288 -7.85 14.52 -21.43
CA GLY A 288 -7.41 15.79 -22.02
C GLY A 288 -6.91 15.65 -23.46
N ASP A 289 -7.32 14.60 -24.15
CA ASP A 289 -6.96 14.26 -25.53
C ASP A 289 -7.93 14.83 -26.59
N ASP A 290 -9.02 15.43 -26.16
CA ASP A 290 -10.04 16.07 -26.98
C ASP A 290 -9.82 17.58 -27.22
N ASN A 291 -8.76 18.14 -26.62
CA ASN A 291 -8.36 19.54 -26.81
C ASN A 291 -7.31 19.68 -27.93
N GLU A 292 -7.73 19.64 -29.18
CA GLU A 292 -6.87 19.97 -30.33
C GLU A 292 -6.75 21.47 -30.52
N GLU A 293 -6.11 22.17 -29.57
CA GLU A 293 -5.86 23.60 -29.67
C GLU A 293 -4.49 23.88 -30.31
N MET A 294 -4.49 24.41 -31.49
CA MET A 294 -3.28 25.02 -32.07
C MET A 294 -2.82 26.17 -31.20
N LEU A 295 -1.61 26.08 -30.63
CA LEU A 295 -1.03 27.04 -29.67
C LEU A 295 -1.76 27.10 -28.30
N GLY A 296 -2.48 26.06 -27.89
CA GLY A 296 -3.21 26.02 -26.62
C GLY A 296 -2.38 26.34 -25.36
N TRP A 297 -1.06 26.15 -25.42
CA TRP A 297 -0.12 26.48 -24.34
C TRP A 297 0.09 28.00 -24.14
N ILE A 298 -0.30 28.85 -25.11
CA ILE A 298 -0.26 30.33 -25.03
C ILE A 298 -1.64 30.92 -24.72
N MET A 299 -2.73 30.18 -25.02
CA MET A 299 -4.10 30.70 -24.90
C MET A 299 -4.48 30.86 -23.42
N PRO A 300 -5.02 32.02 -23.03
CA PRO A 300 -5.54 32.20 -21.67
C PRO A 300 -6.78 31.33 -21.48
N ARG A 301 -6.66 30.37 -20.54
CA ARG A 301 -7.75 29.44 -20.18
C ARG A 301 -8.50 29.99 -18.98
N THR A 302 -9.19 31.11 -19.14
CA THR A 302 -9.87 31.81 -18.05
C THR A 302 -11.02 31.04 -17.43
N ASN A 303 -11.53 30.02 -18.11
CA ASN A 303 -12.63 29.17 -17.61
C ASN A 303 -12.15 27.85 -16.98
N ASP A 304 -10.88 27.49 -17.17
CA ASP A 304 -10.33 26.21 -16.70
C ASP A 304 -9.59 26.36 -15.35
N PHE A 305 -9.27 27.62 -15.00
CA PHE A 305 -8.53 27.93 -13.75
C PHE A 305 -9.30 29.03 -13.00
N SER A 306 -9.98 28.64 -11.96
CA SER A 306 -10.65 29.55 -11.00
C SER A 306 -9.79 29.75 -9.76
#